data_e0dc8bec58142e119bbbdc51b9f0abdf
#
_entry.id   e0dc8bec58142e119bbbdc51b9f0abdf
#
_cell.length_a   1.000
_cell.length_b   1.000
_cell.length_c   1.000
_cell.angle_alpha   90.00
_cell.angle_beta   90.00
_cell.angle_gamma   90.00
#
_symmetry.space_group_name_H-M   'P 1'
#
loop_
_entity.id
_entity.type
_entity.pdbx_description
1 polymer ?
#
loop_
_entity_poly.entity_id
_entity_poly.type
_entity_poly.pdbx_seq_one_letter_code
_entity_poly.pdbx_strand_id
1 'polypeptide(L)'
;MTPEQYVQDKAAKSGSSFYYAFRFLPLPQRAAITAFYAFCREIDDVVDEVVDPSVAAIKLAWWRKEVANAYDGRSSHPAMQALMPHTAAYGIEASHLLAVIEGCEMDLQQSRYLDFAGLARYCHLVAGVVGEVASNIFG
;
A
#
# COMPACT_ATOMS: atom_id res chain seq x y z
N MET A 1 -0.07 2.44 21.01
CA MET A 1 0.18 3.17 19.74
C MET A 1 -1.13 3.30 18.98
N THR A 2 -1.47 4.52 18.55
CA THR A 2 -2.66 4.73 17.73
C THR A 2 -2.38 4.28 16.27
N PRO A 3 -3.43 4.04 15.46
CA PRO A 3 -3.22 3.76 14.04
C PRO A 3 -2.42 4.85 13.33
N GLU A 4 -2.65 6.11 13.65
CA GLU A 4 -1.92 7.23 13.07
C GLU A 4 -0.44 7.22 13.45
N GLN A 5 -0.14 6.89 14.70
CA GLN A 5 1.24 6.74 15.16
C GLN A 5 1.93 5.56 14.48
N TYR A 6 1.20 4.46 14.27
CA TYR A 6 1.74 3.28 13.61
C TYR A 6 2.18 3.61 12.17
N VAL A 7 1.31 4.26 11.38
CA VAL A 7 1.64 4.57 9.99
C VAL A 7 2.75 5.62 9.90
N GLN A 8 2.77 6.57 10.81
CA GLN A 8 3.84 7.57 10.89
C GLN A 8 5.19 6.91 11.16
N ASP A 9 5.23 5.99 12.11
CA ASP A 9 6.44 5.26 12.47
C ASP A 9 6.91 4.37 11.32
N LYS A 10 5.99 3.66 10.67
CA LYS A 10 6.30 2.79 9.53
C LYS A 10 6.88 3.61 8.37
N ALA A 11 6.28 4.73 8.04
CA ALA A 11 6.76 5.60 6.96
C ALA A 11 8.14 6.18 7.30
N ALA A 12 8.35 6.61 8.53
CA ALA A 12 9.63 7.16 8.96
C ALA A 12 10.75 6.13 8.88
N LYS A 13 10.47 4.89 9.30
CA LYS A 13 11.46 3.81 9.31
C LYS A 13 11.82 3.29 7.92
N SER A 14 11.00 3.59 6.91
CA SER A 14 11.28 3.16 5.54
C SER A 14 12.55 3.79 4.97
N GLY A 15 12.98 4.93 5.54
CA GLY A 15 14.16 5.65 5.07
C GLY A 15 13.96 6.36 3.72
N SER A 16 12.71 6.43 3.24
CA SER A 16 12.40 7.04 1.97
C SER A 16 12.46 8.57 2.04
N SER A 17 13.03 9.20 1.01
CA SER A 17 13.02 10.66 0.88
C SER A 17 11.60 11.20 0.70
N PHE A 18 10.68 10.39 0.20
CA PHE A 18 9.28 10.80 0.06
C PHE A 18 8.64 11.15 1.39
N TYR A 19 8.99 10.44 2.45
CA TYR A 19 8.46 10.74 3.78
C TYR A 19 8.75 12.16 4.21
N TYR A 20 9.95 12.65 3.93
CA TYR A 20 10.33 14.02 4.26
C TYR A 20 9.53 15.04 3.44
N ALA A 21 9.25 14.72 2.19
CA ALA A 21 8.42 15.58 1.33
C ALA A 21 6.98 15.68 1.88
N PHE A 22 6.44 14.62 2.46
CA PHE A 22 5.09 14.62 3.02
C PHE A 22 4.92 15.64 4.15
N ARG A 23 6.00 15.99 4.84
CA ARG A 23 5.97 16.91 5.98
C ARG A 23 5.58 18.34 5.57
N PHE A 24 5.70 18.66 4.30
CA PHE A 24 5.35 20.00 3.77
C PHE A 24 3.89 20.09 3.34
N LEU A 25 3.16 18.99 3.37
CA LEU A 25 1.74 18.97 2.99
C LEU A 25 0.85 19.45 4.14
N PRO A 26 -0.33 20.01 3.83
CA PRO A 26 -1.36 20.26 4.86
C PRO A 26 -1.70 18.98 5.62
N LEU A 27 -2.13 19.12 6.87
CA LEU A 27 -2.35 17.98 7.77
C LEU A 27 -3.26 16.89 7.19
N PRO A 28 -4.44 17.20 6.61
CA PRO A 28 -5.29 16.13 6.09
C PRO A 28 -4.62 15.33 4.96
N GLN A 29 -3.97 16.01 4.02
CA GLN A 29 -3.28 15.38 2.91
C GLN A 29 -2.08 14.58 3.40
N ARG A 30 -1.33 15.14 4.34
CA ARG A 30 -0.18 14.45 4.94
C ARG A 30 -0.61 13.16 5.63
N ALA A 31 -1.68 13.20 6.41
CA ALA A 31 -2.19 12.01 7.09
C ALA A 31 -2.61 10.93 6.09
N ALA A 32 -3.31 11.32 5.02
CA ALA A 32 -3.78 10.40 4.00
C ALA A 32 -2.61 9.73 3.25
N ILE A 33 -1.65 10.52 2.79
CA ILE A 33 -0.52 9.96 2.02
C ILE A 33 0.39 9.12 2.91
N THR A 34 0.58 9.51 4.18
CA THR A 34 1.37 8.72 5.12
C THR A 34 0.73 7.36 5.36
N ALA A 35 -0.59 7.31 5.55
CA ALA A 35 -1.31 6.05 5.73
C ALA A 35 -1.23 5.17 4.48
N PHE A 36 -1.43 5.75 3.31
CA PHE A 36 -1.33 5.01 2.05
C PHE A 36 0.09 4.49 1.82
N TYR A 37 1.10 5.32 2.06
CA TYR A 37 2.49 4.93 1.92
C TYR A 37 2.83 3.77 2.87
N ALA A 38 2.37 3.85 4.12
CA ALA A 38 2.58 2.78 5.09
C ALA A 38 1.94 1.46 4.63
N PHE A 39 0.74 1.52 4.04
CA PHE A 39 0.11 0.34 3.45
C PHE A 39 1.00 -0.27 2.36
N CYS A 40 1.50 0.54 1.45
CA CYS A 40 2.37 0.07 0.38
C CYS A 40 3.63 -0.61 0.94
N ARG A 41 4.22 -0.04 1.99
CA ARG A 41 5.41 -0.62 2.63
C ARG A 41 5.09 -1.94 3.32
N GLU A 42 3.91 -2.07 3.93
CA GLU A 42 3.50 -3.35 4.52
C GLU A 42 3.44 -4.45 3.47
N ILE A 43 2.89 -4.14 2.30
CA ILE A 43 2.79 -5.12 1.21
C ILE A 43 4.17 -5.44 0.64
N ASP A 44 5.01 -4.42 0.40
CA ASP A 44 6.38 -4.62 -0.08
C ASP A 44 7.18 -5.49 0.87
N ASP A 45 7.04 -5.28 2.18
CA ASP A 45 7.78 -6.04 3.19
C ASP A 45 7.40 -7.53 3.16
N VAL A 46 6.17 -7.86 2.81
CA VAL A 46 5.76 -9.26 2.66
C VAL A 46 6.59 -9.93 1.56
N VAL A 47 6.80 -9.24 0.44
CA VAL A 47 7.53 -9.80 -0.69
C VAL A 47 9.04 -9.79 -0.42
N ASP A 48 9.56 -8.72 0.16
CA ASP A 48 10.99 -8.50 0.33
C ASP A 48 11.58 -9.31 1.50
N GLU A 49 10.84 -9.45 2.60
CA GLU A 49 11.35 -10.03 3.84
C GLU A 49 11.02 -11.51 4.01
N VAL A 50 9.97 -12.00 3.34
CA VAL A 50 9.57 -13.41 3.46
C VAL A 50 10.32 -14.24 2.45
N VAL A 51 11.15 -15.17 2.95
CA VAL A 51 12.03 -16.01 2.11
C VAL A 51 11.22 -17.05 1.33
N ASP A 52 10.18 -17.62 1.95
CA ASP A 52 9.36 -18.68 1.33
C ASP A 52 8.22 -18.07 0.53
N PRO A 53 8.18 -18.26 -0.82
CA PRO A 53 7.10 -17.74 -1.64
C PRO A 53 5.70 -18.21 -1.24
N SER A 54 5.58 -19.43 -0.70
CA SER A 54 4.29 -19.96 -0.24
C SER A 54 3.75 -19.18 0.96
N VAL A 55 4.64 -18.81 1.89
CA VAL A 55 4.28 -18.00 3.06
C VAL A 55 3.92 -16.58 2.62
N ALA A 56 4.69 -16.01 1.69
CA ALA A 56 4.37 -14.69 1.15
C ALA A 56 2.98 -14.66 0.50
N ALA A 57 2.65 -15.69 -0.29
CA ALA A 57 1.34 -15.79 -0.93
C ALA A 57 0.21 -15.85 0.09
N ILE A 58 0.39 -16.58 1.20
CA ILE A 58 -0.60 -16.68 2.28
C ILE A 58 -0.79 -15.29 2.93
N LYS A 59 0.30 -14.56 3.17
CA LYS A 59 0.23 -13.22 3.77
C LYS A 59 -0.45 -12.22 2.83
N LEU A 60 -0.19 -12.30 1.53
CA LEU A 60 -0.86 -11.44 0.55
C LEU A 60 -2.35 -11.75 0.47
N ALA A 61 -2.74 -13.02 0.58
CA ALA A 61 -4.15 -13.41 0.64
C ALA A 61 -4.83 -12.84 1.88
N TRP A 62 -4.12 -12.84 3.02
CA TRP A 62 -4.61 -12.21 4.24
C TRP A 62 -4.86 -10.72 4.03
N TRP A 63 -3.93 -10.02 3.37
CA TRP A 63 -4.09 -8.60 3.08
C TRP A 63 -5.28 -8.30 2.17
N ARG A 64 -5.54 -9.16 1.17
CA ARG A 64 -6.72 -9.03 0.34
C ARG A 64 -8.00 -9.09 1.16
N LYS A 65 -8.05 -10.01 2.10
CA LYS A 65 -9.19 -10.17 3.01
C LYS A 65 -9.31 -8.96 3.94
N GLU A 66 -8.18 -8.48 4.45
CA GLU A 66 -8.17 -7.31 5.32
C GLU A 66 -8.67 -6.05 4.59
N VAL A 67 -8.29 -5.86 3.33
CA VAL A 67 -8.80 -4.76 2.53
C VAL A 67 -10.32 -4.85 2.41
N ALA A 68 -10.85 -6.02 2.06
CA ALA A 68 -12.30 -6.22 1.96
C ALA A 68 -13.01 -5.93 3.28
N ASN A 69 -12.46 -6.43 4.39
CA ASN A 69 -13.01 -6.21 5.72
C ASN A 69 -12.99 -4.72 6.09
N ALA A 70 -11.91 -4.02 5.75
CA ALA A 70 -11.76 -2.61 6.06
C ALA A 70 -12.84 -1.76 5.37
N TYR A 71 -13.14 -2.06 4.10
CA TYR A 71 -14.18 -1.34 3.36
C TYR A 71 -15.60 -1.71 3.84
N ASP A 72 -15.73 -2.79 4.63
CA ASP A 72 -16.95 -3.17 5.35
C ASP A 72 -17.00 -2.58 6.77
N GLY A 73 -16.02 -1.79 7.18
CA GLY A 73 -15.94 -1.21 8.51
C GLY A 73 -15.40 -2.16 9.59
N ARG A 74 -14.68 -3.21 9.19
CA ARG A 74 -14.17 -4.24 10.11
C ARG A 74 -12.66 -4.41 10.01
N SER A 75 -11.92 -3.31 9.87
CA SER A 75 -10.46 -3.37 9.79
C SER A 75 -9.84 -3.77 11.12
N SER A 76 -8.81 -4.60 11.08
CA SER A 76 -8.08 -5.05 12.27
C SER A 76 -6.62 -4.53 12.30
N HIS A 77 -6.02 -4.26 11.15
CA HIS A 77 -4.64 -3.80 11.07
C HIS A 77 -4.55 -2.27 11.21
N PRO A 78 -3.57 -1.74 12.00
CA PRO A 78 -3.45 -0.30 12.20
C PRO A 78 -3.29 0.51 10.92
N ALA A 79 -2.58 -0.02 9.91
CA ALA A 79 -2.41 0.68 8.65
C ALA A 79 -3.75 0.92 7.95
N MET A 80 -4.64 -0.08 7.95
CA MET A 80 -5.97 0.05 7.38
C MET A 80 -6.85 0.97 8.23
N GLN A 81 -6.75 0.87 9.55
CA GLN A 81 -7.50 1.73 10.46
C GLN A 81 -7.15 3.21 10.27
N ALA A 82 -5.88 3.51 10.00
CA ALA A 82 -5.43 4.88 9.73
C ALA A 82 -5.87 5.37 8.34
N LEU A 83 -5.93 4.47 7.36
CA LEU A 83 -6.23 4.83 5.97
C LEU A 83 -7.73 5.04 5.72
N MET A 84 -8.59 4.23 6.34
CA MET A 84 -10.03 4.23 6.06
C MET A 84 -10.70 5.59 6.20
N PRO A 85 -10.40 6.44 7.21
CA PRO A 85 -11.03 7.75 7.30
C PRO A 85 -10.78 8.66 6.11
N HIS A 86 -9.75 8.39 5.31
CA HIS A 86 -9.36 9.24 4.19
C HIS A 86 -9.85 8.72 2.83
N THR A 87 -10.39 7.51 2.77
CA THR A 87 -10.71 6.87 1.49
C THR A 87 -11.82 7.61 0.73
N ALA A 88 -12.88 8.01 1.42
CA ALA A 88 -14.00 8.73 0.78
C ALA A 88 -13.58 10.12 0.32
N ALA A 89 -12.79 10.83 1.13
CA ALA A 89 -12.37 12.19 0.84
C ALA A 89 -11.47 12.29 -0.40
N TYR A 90 -10.64 11.27 -0.63
CA TYR A 90 -9.64 11.30 -1.72
C TYR A 90 -9.89 10.25 -2.80
N GLY A 91 -11.05 9.61 -2.79
CA GLY A 91 -11.40 8.64 -3.83
C GLY A 91 -10.48 7.42 -3.86
N ILE A 92 -10.02 6.96 -2.69
CA ILE A 92 -9.19 5.76 -2.58
C ILE A 92 -10.12 4.56 -2.50
N GLU A 93 -10.14 3.76 -3.55
CA GLU A 93 -11.04 2.61 -3.66
C GLU A 93 -10.32 1.31 -3.28
N ALA A 94 -11.11 0.29 -2.91
CA ALA A 94 -10.58 -1.04 -2.63
C ALA A 94 -9.78 -1.58 -3.82
N SER A 95 -10.22 -1.30 -5.04
CA SER A 95 -9.52 -1.72 -6.25
C SER A 95 -8.09 -1.16 -6.34
N HIS A 96 -7.85 0.05 -5.83
CA HIS A 96 -6.51 0.62 -5.79
C HIS A 96 -5.59 -0.20 -4.88
N LEU A 97 -6.07 -0.55 -3.69
CA LEU A 97 -5.29 -1.31 -2.72
C LEU A 97 -5.08 -2.74 -3.19
N LEU A 98 -6.10 -3.35 -3.79
CA LEU A 98 -5.98 -4.70 -4.33
C LEU A 98 -5.00 -4.76 -5.51
N ALA A 99 -4.93 -3.70 -6.31
CA ALA A 99 -3.97 -3.60 -7.41
C ALA A 99 -2.52 -3.52 -6.89
N VAL A 100 -2.29 -2.84 -5.78
CA VAL A 100 -0.96 -2.81 -5.13
C VAL A 100 -0.56 -4.22 -4.70
N ILE A 101 -1.48 -4.95 -4.07
CA ILE A 101 -1.24 -6.33 -3.63
C ILE A 101 -0.95 -7.22 -4.85
N GLU A 102 -1.74 -7.11 -5.90
CA GLU A 102 -1.55 -7.89 -7.12
C GLU A 102 -0.20 -7.59 -7.77
N GLY A 103 0.21 -6.33 -7.81
CA GLY A 103 1.51 -5.95 -8.35
C GLY A 103 2.66 -6.55 -7.57
N CYS A 104 2.59 -6.56 -6.25
CA CYS A 104 3.61 -7.18 -5.40
C CYS A 104 3.62 -8.70 -5.56
N GLU A 105 2.45 -9.31 -5.74
CA GLU A 105 2.38 -10.76 -6.01
C GLU A 105 3.02 -11.10 -7.36
N MET A 106 2.82 -10.26 -8.38
CA MET A 106 3.50 -10.42 -9.66
C MET A 106 5.02 -10.32 -9.52
N ASP A 107 5.50 -9.38 -8.70
CA ASP A 107 6.93 -9.25 -8.43
C ASP A 107 7.50 -10.51 -7.80
N LEU A 108 6.76 -11.10 -6.85
CA LEU A 108 7.13 -12.36 -6.23
C LEU A 108 7.25 -13.49 -7.25
N GLN A 109 6.36 -13.52 -8.24
CA GLN A 109 6.37 -14.53 -9.30
C GLN A 109 7.39 -14.24 -10.39
N GLN A 110 7.70 -12.98 -10.64
CA GLN A 110 8.56 -12.55 -11.75
C GLN A 110 10.03 -12.88 -11.60
N SER A 111 10.47 -13.27 -10.42
CA SER A 111 11.79 -13.86 -10.32
C SER A 111 11.94 -15.08 -11.24
N ARG A 112 10.82 -15.57 -11.77
CA ARG A 112 10.75 -16.74 -12.67
C ARG A 112 10.38 -16.40 -14.12
N TYR A 113 9.86 -15.18 -14.39
CA TYR A 113 9.34 -14.81 -15.71
C TYR A 113 9.90 -13.45 -16.09
N LEU A 114 10.80 -13.46 -17.06
CA LEU A 114 11.35 -12.23 -17.62
C LEU A 114 10.72 -12.00 -18.99
N ASP A 115 9.39 -11.80 -19.05
CA ASP A 115 8.78 -11.38 -20.30
C ASP A 115 8.34 -9.92 -20.21
N PHE A 116 8.28 -9.27 -21.38
CA PHE A 116 7.97 -7.86 -21.48
C PHE A 116 6.53 -7.57 -21.03
N ALA A 117 5.59 -8.45 -21.37
CA ALA A 117 4.18 -8.25 -21.03
C ALA A 117 3.96 -8.27 -19.52
N GLY A 118 4.62 -9.20 -18.80
CA GLY A 118 4.54 -9.26 -17.34
C GLY A 118 5.16 -8.03 -16.69
N LEU A 119 6.30 -7.58 -17.20
CA LEU A 119 6.95 -6.37 -16.68
C LEU A 119 6.08 -5.12 -16.88
N ALA A 120 5.48 -4.99 -18.06
CA ALA A 120 4.61 -3.86 -18.37
C ALA A 120 3.38 -3.84 -17.46
N ARG A 121 2.78 -4.99 -17.19
CA ARG A 121 1.64 -5.10 -16.29
C ARG A 121 2.02 -4.74 -14.85
N TYR A 122 3.16 -5.22 -14.38
CA TYR A 122 3.67 -4.88 -13.05
C TYR A 122 3.84 -3.37 -12.91
N CYS A 123 4.49 -2.72 -13.87
CA CYS A 123 4.68 -1.28 -13.83
C CYS A 123 3.35 -0.52 -13.83
N HIS A 124 2.37 -0.99 -14.59
CA HIS A 124 1.04 -0.38 -14.62
C HIS A 124 0.35 -0.49 -13.26
N LEU A 125 0.34 -1.70 -12.67
CA LEU A 125 -0.37 -1.94 -11.42
C LEU A 125 0.25 -1.18 -10.25
N VAL A 126 1.58 -1.15 -10.16
CA VAL A 126 2.25 -0.53 -9.02
C VAL A 126 2.43 0.97 -9.23
N ALA A 127 3.09 1.37 -10.31
CA ALA A 127 3.41 2.78 -10.53
C ALA A 127 2.17 3.59 -10.92
N GLY A 128 1.32 3.04 -11.79
CA GLY A 128 0.11 3.72 -12.26
C GLY A 128 -0.90 3.94 -11.14
N VAL A 129 -1.18 2.90 -10.36
CA VAL A 129 -2.15 2.97 -9.26
C VAL A 129 -1.64 3.87 -8.13
N VAL A 130 -0.39 3.72 -7.74
CA VAL A 130 0.22 4.57 -6.71
C VAL A 130 0.20 6.02 -7.15
N GLY A 131 0.53 6.28 -8.41
CA GLY A 131 0.47 7.63 -8.98
C GLY A 131 -0.94 8.21 -8.97
N GLU A 132 -1.95 7.39 -9.32
CA GLU A 132 -3.34 7.82 -9.30
C GLU A 132 -3.82 8.19 -7.90
N VAL A 133 -3.54 7.35 -6.91
CA VAL A 133 -3.92 7.63 -5.51
C VAL A 133 -3.20 8.87 -5.00
N ALA A 134 -1.91 9.00 -5.26
CA ALA A 134 -1.14 10.16 -4.85
C ALA A 134 -1.69 11.43 -5.50
N SER A 135 -2.04 11.38 -6.78
CA SER A 135 -2.63 12.49 -7.50
C SER A 135 -3.98 12.91 -6.88
N ASN A 136 -4.80 11.94 -6.51
CA ASN A 136 -6.08 12.22 -5.85
C ASN A 136 -5.89 12.91 -4.50
N ILE A 137 -4.85 12.54 -3.75
CA ILE A 137 -4.56 13.14 -2.44
C ILE A 137 -4.01 14.56 -2.61
N PHE A 138 -3.12 14.77 -3.57
CA PHE A 138 -2.47 16.07 -3.77
C PHE A 138 -3.36 17.09 -4.49
N GLY A 139 -4.41 16.62 -5.13
CA GLY A 139 -5.36 17.47 -5.83
C GLY A 139 -4.98 17.79 -7.22
#